data_77800b38367868ea7ae24800029d78df
#
_entry.id   77800b38367868ea7ae24800029d78df
#
_cell.length_a   1.000
_cell.length_b   1.000
_cell.length_c   1.000
_cell.angle_alpha   90.00
_cell.angle_beta   90.00
_cell.angle_gamma   90.00
#
_symmetry.space_group_name_H-M   'P 1'
#
loop_
_entity.id
_entity.type
_entity.pdbx_description
1 polymer ?
#
loop_
_entity_poly.entity_id
_entity_poly.type
_entity_poly.pdbx_seq_one_letter_code
_entity_poly.pdbx_strand_id
1 'polypeptide(L)'
;LKSNENDLTIRFNNQDDLQMFKSVVQDWNNEGKINIQSISGGDKNELEKAEKQEKKVFNEYLNFIEGAKTRLKNIHWGEEDNSKHVYLDDLSEEVGEFEDKIAEAGQAGFGRFKDGEIQGDKVEEDDPVKICQMIFDRTIEFRKELEGKDEYNGEISWIDDFLASLKQSKYRLQMH
;
A
#
# COMPACT_ATOMS: atom_id res chain seq x y z
N LEU A 1 -1.87 22.91 -35.51
CA LEU A 1 -1.83 21.49 -35.17
C LEU A 1 -0.91 21.34 -33.95
N LYS A 2 -1.50 21.18 -32.75
CA LYS A 2 -0.75 20.82 -31.54
C LYS A 2 -0.42 19.35 -31.65
N SER A 3 0.86 19.00 -31.74
CA SER A 3 1.33 17.62 -31.55
C SER A 3 1.04 17.21 -30.10
N ASN A 4 0.26 16.16 -29.91
CA ASN A 4 0.22 15.46 -28.64
C ASN A 4 1.59 14.79 -28.50
N GLU A 5 2.44 15.34 -27.65
CA GLU A 5 3.65 14.66 -27.18
C GLU A 5 3.14 13.53 -26.26
N ASN A 6 3.24 12.29 -26.73
CA ASN A 6 3.04 11.13 -25.88
C ASN A 6 4.34 10.91 -25.10
N ASP A 7 4.37 11.35 -23.87
CA ASP A 7 5.46 11.01 -22.96
C ASP A 7 5.34 9.52 -22.59
N LEU A 8 6.35 8.73 -22.97
CA LEU A 8 6.50 7.34 -22.60
C LEU A 8 7.51 7.25 -21.45
N THR A 9 7.06 6.85 -20.28
CA THR A 9 7.92 6.56 -19.14
C THR A 9 8.22 5.07 -19.09
N ILE A 10 9.51 4.69 -19.18
CA ILE A 10 9.98 3.32 -19.05
C ILE A 10 10.85 3.24 -17.80
N ARG A 11 10.51 2.33 -16.89
CA ARG A 11 11.30 2.06 -15.68
C ARG A 11 12.23 0.88 -15.91
N PHE A 12 13.46 0.97 -15.42
CA PHE A 12 14.47 -0.09 -15.50
C PHE A 12 14.88 -0.51 -14.09
N ASN A 13 14.96 -1.81 -13.86
CA ASN A 13 15.31 -2.37 -12.55
C ASN A 13 16.79 -2.21 -12.19
N ASN A 14 17.65 -1.92 -13.16
CA ASN A 14 19.08 -1.70 -12.94
C ASN A 14 19.70 -0.83 -14.04
N GLN A 15 20.94 -0.37 -13.80
CA GLN A 15 21.68 0.50 -14.70
C GLN A 15 22.11 -0.20 -16.01
N ASP A 16 22.32 -1.50 -15.98
CA ASP A 16 22.76 -2.27 -17.13
C ASP A 16 21.62 -2.38 -18.16
N ASP A 17 20.38 -2.63 -17.70
CA ASP A 17 19.18 -2.63 -18.54
C ASP A 17 18.94 -1.25 -19.17
N LEU A 18 19.12 -0.17 -18.40
CA LEU A 18 19.02 1.19 -18.90
C LEU A 18 20.09 1.46 -19.99
N GLN A 19 21.34 1.04 -19.79
CA GLN A 19 22.41 1.24 -20.77
C GLN A 19 22.18 0.43 -22.05
N MET A 20 21.72 -0.82 -21.90
CA MET A 20 21.34 -1.66 -23.04
C MET A 20 20.20 -1.03 -23.83
N PHE A 21 19.16 -0.52 -23.16
CA PHE A 21 18.04 0.17 -23.80
C PHE A 21 18.51 1.43 -24.54
N LYS A 22 19.37 2.25 -23.92
CA LYS A 22 19.95 3.44 -24.56
C LYS A 22 20.69 3.10 -25.84
N SER A 23 21.46 2.01 -25.83
CA SER A 23 22.20 1.55 -27.03
C SER A 23 21.26 1.17 -28.16
N VAL A 24 20.21 0.37 -27.85
CA VAL A 24 19.20 -0.06 -28.83
C VAL A 24 18.44 1.14 -29.42
N VAL A 25 18.06 2.11 -28.61
CA VAL A 25 17.36 3.32 -29.06
C VAL A 25 18.27 4.17 -29.95
N GLN A 26 19.56 4.25 -29.62
CA GLN A 26 20.52 4.99 -30.41
C GLN A 26 20.71 4.36 -31.79
N ASP A 27 20.77 3.03 -31.87
CA ASP A 27 20.83 2.29 -33.13
C ASP A 27 19.58 2.54 -33.99
N TRP A 28 18.39 2.49 -33.39
CA TRP A 28 17.12 2.77 -34.08
C TRP A 28 17.01 4.23 -34.55
N ASN A 29 17.52 5.20 -33.78
CA ASN A 29 17.62 6.60 -34.22
C ASN A 29 18.57 6.76 -35.43
N ASN A 30 19.72 6.08 -35.39
CA ASN A 30 20.72 6.12 -36.47
C ASN A 30 20.17 5.49 -37.76
N GLU A 31 19.30 4.46 -37.63
CA GLU A 31 18.62 3.81 -38.74
C GLU A 31 17.38 4.58 -39.24
N GLY A 32 17.03 5.70 -38.59
CA GLY A 32 15.83 6.50 -38.92
C GLY A 32 14.51 5.85 -38.60
N LYS A 33 14.51 4.79 -37.76
CA LYS A 33 13.29 4.05 -37.34
C LYS A 33 12.49 4.81 -36.31
N ILE A 34 13.14 5.60 -35.46
CA ILE A 34 12.53 6.40 -34.38
C ILE A 34 13.25 7.74 -34.28
N ASN A 35 12.63 8.72 -33.66
CA ASN A 35 13.24 10.02 -33.37
C ASN A 35 13.03 10.31 -31.86
N ILE A 36 13.98 9.85 -31.03
CA ILE A 36 14.02 10.14 -29.61
C ILE A 36 15.15 11.13 -29.35
N GLN A 37 14.80 12.33 -28.89
CA GLN A 37 15.76 13.43 -28.71
C GLN A 37 16.58 13.28 -27.40
N SER A 38 16.07 12.63 -26.40
CA SER A 38 16.78 12.36 -25.14
C SER A 38 16.26 11.13 -24.43
N ILE A 39 17.17 10.38 -23.80
CA ILE A 39 16.84 9.34 -22.83
C ILE A 39 17.54 9.73 -21.54
N SER A 40 16.76 10.19 -20.56
CA SER A 40 17.26 10.42 -19.21
C SER A 40 16.99 9.18 -18.36
N GLY A 41 18.02 8.63 -17.74
CA GLY A 41 17.83 7.71 -16.61
C GLY A 41 17.59 8.56 -15.38
N GLY A 42 16.62 8.20 -14.55
CA GLY A 42 16.47 8.82 -13.23
C GLY A 42 17.79 8.72 -12.44
N ASP A 43 18.11 9.75 -11.66
CA ASP A 43 19.27 9.69 -10.76
C ASP A 43 19.07 8.52 -9.81
N LYS A 44 20.07 7.63 -9.70
CA LYS A 44 20.04 6.47 -8.79
C LYS A 44 19.68 6.90 -7.37
N ASN A 45 20.13 8.08 -6.93
CA ASN A 45 19.81 8.64 -5.63
C ASN A 45 18.32 9.04 -5.50
N GLU A 46 17.68 9.46 -6.60
CA GLU A 46 16.24 9.80 -6.58
C GLU A 46 15.38 8.54 -6.54
N LEU A 47 15.77 7.49 -7.26
CA LEU A 47 15.09 6.20 -7.21
C LEU A 47 15.18 5.57 -5.81
N GLU A 48 16.38 5.53 -5.22
CA GLU A 48 16.57 5.02 -3.85
C GLU A 48 15.81 5.84 -2.80
N LYS A 49 15.63 7.13 -3.01
CA LYS A 49 14.81 7.98 -2.13
C LYS A 49 13.32 7.69 -2.29
N ALA A 50 12.85 7.47 -3.52
CA ALA A 50 11.46 7.14 -3.80
C ALA A 50 11.10 5.78 -3.17
N GLU A 51 11.93 4.75 -3.37
CA GLU A 51 11.74 3.42 -2.75
C GLU A 51 11.73 3.48 -1.21
N LYS A 52 12.65 4.26 -0.62
CA LYS A 52 12.66 4.47 0.84
C LYS A 52 11.42 5.18 1.35
N GLN A 53 10.92 6.15 0.60
CA GLN A 53 9.69 6.87 0.97
C GLN A 53 8.48 5.94 0.85
N GLU A 54 8.39 5.14 -0.18
CA GLU A 54 7.31 4.15 -0.34
C GLU A 54 7.33 3.12 0.78
N LYS A 55 8.50 2.53 1.04
CA LYS A 55 8.66 1.59 2.17
C LYS A 55 8.24 2.21 3.50
N LYS A 56 8.54 3.49 3.71
CA LYS A 56 8.14 4.21 4.92
C LYS A 56 6.62 4.32 5.04
N VAL A 57 5.91 4.64 3.95
CA VAL A 57 4.45 4.73 3.93
C VAL A 57 3.81 3.38 4.30
N PHE A 58 4.29 2.29 3.71
CA PHE A 58 3.82 0.95 4.05
C PHE A 58 4.14 0.57 5.50
N ASN A 59 5.36 0.85 5.99
CA ASN A 59 5.75 0.60 7.37
C ASN A 59 4.85 1.32 8.38
N GLU A 60 4.59 2.61 8.18
CA GLU A 60 3.74 3.41 9.05
C GLU A 60 2.30 2.88 9.08
N TYR A 61 1.78 2.49 7.91
CA TYR A 61 0.44 1.93 7.82
C TYR A 61 0.35 0.55 8.48
N LEU A 62 1.28 -0.36 8.17
CA LEU A 62 1.28 -1.72 8.70
C LEU A 62 1.50 -1.75 10.23
N ASN A 63 2.36 -0.89 10.79
CA ASN A 63 2.50 -0.77 12.24
C ASN A 63 1.20 -0.33 12.90
N PHE A 64 0.48 0.63 12.30
CA PHE A 64 -0.84 1.04 12.80
C PHE A 64 -1.86 -0.11 12.73
N ILE A 65 -1.95 -0.82 11.59
CA ILE A 65 -2.91 -1.93 11.39
C ILE A 65 -2.64 -3.08 12.37
N GLU A 66 -1.38 -3.51 12.54
CA GLU A 66 -1.00 -4.54 13.51
C GLU A 66 -1.39 -4.15 14.93
N GLY A 67 -1.14 -2.90 15.32
CA GLY A 67 -1.55 -2.38 16.61
C GLY A 67 -3.06 -2.38 16.81
N ALA A 68 -3.81 -1.93 15.81
CA ALA A 68 -5.28 -1.90 15.85
C ALA A 68 -5.88 -3.32 15.89
N LYS A 69 -5.37 -4.25 15.09
CA LYS A 69 -5.73 -5.68 15.10
C LYS A 69 -5.50 -6.29 16.47
N THR A 70 -4.31 -6.09 17.04
CA THR A 70 -3.96 -6.58 18.37
C THR A 70 -4.91 -6.01 19.43
N ARG A 71 -5.28 -4.72 19.34
CA ARG A 71 -6.23 -4.10 20.27
C ARG A 71 -7.61 -4.69 20.13
N LEU A 72 -8.14 -4.86 18.93
CA LEU A 72 -9.44 -5.51 18.69
C LEU A 72 -9.47 -6.92 19.27
N LYS A 73 -8.39 -7.69 19.09
CA LYS A 73 -8.26 -9.04 19.63
C LYS A 73 -8.27 -9.06 21.17
N ASN A 74 -7.61 -8.10 21.81
CA ASN A 74 -7.63 -7.97 23.26
C ASN A 74 -9.03 -7.63 23.79
N ILE A 75 -9.79 -6.77 23.09
CA ILE A 75 -11.18 -6.44 23.44
C ILE A 75 -12.07 -7.68 23.23
N HIS A 76 -11.92 -8.39 22.10
CA HIS A 76 -12.63 -9.63 21.82
C HIS A 76 -12.50 -10.65 22.95
N TRP A 77 -11.32 -10.85 23.53
CA TRP A 77 -11.11 -11.79 24.62
C TRP A 77 -11.80 -11.39 25.92
N GLY A 78 -12.08 -10.12 26.11
CA GLY A 78 -12.79 -9.60 27.29
C GLY A 78 -14.29 -9.39 27.07
N GLU A 79 -14.83 -9.61 25.87
CA GLU A 79 -16.22 -9.35 25.54
C GLU A 79 -17.14 -10.48 26.05
N GLU A 80 -18.12 -10.11 26.85
CA GLU A 80 -19.09 -11.03 27.43
C GLU A 80 -20.35 -11.22 26.56
N ASP A 81 -20.69 -10.22 25.71
CA ASP A 81 -21.79 -10.35 24.75
C ASP A 81 -21.37 -11.24 23.61
N ASN A 82 -22.05 -12.38 23.44
CA ASN A 82 -21.69 -13.37 22.42
C ASN A 82 -21.76 -12.83 20.98
N SER A 83 -22.69 -11.92 20.70
CA SER A 83 -22.83 -11.34 19.36
C SER A 83 -21.66 -10.41 19.05
N LYS A 84 -21.30 -9.54 20.00
CA LYS A 84 -20.13 -8.67 19.87
C LYS A 84 -18.83 -9.46 19.80
N HIS A 85 -18.70 -10.51 20.62
CA HIS A 85 -17.56 -11.42 20.62
C HIS A 85 -17.31 -11.98 19.21
N VAL A 86 -18.34 -12.52 18.55
CA VAL A 86 -18.23 -13.05 17.18
C VAL A 86 -17.86 -11.94 16.18
N TYR A 87 -18.51 -10.77 16.26
CA TYR A 87 -18.20 -9.67 15.32
C TYR A 87 -16.79 -9.09 15.50
N LEU A 88 -16.26 -9.11 16.72
CA LEU A 88 -14.88 -8.68 16.97
C LEU A 88 -13.85 -9.70 16.46
N ASP A 89 -14.18 -10.99 16.52
CA ASP A 89 -13.35 -12.04 15.96
C ASP A 89 -13.30 -11.91 14.43
N ASP A 90 -14.47 -11.86 13.78
CA ASP A 90 -14.59 -11.66 12.32
C ASP A 90 -13.83 -10.40 11.87
N LEU A 91 -13.98 -9.27 12.58
CA LEU A 91 -13.28 -8.03 12.24
C LEU A 91 -11.76 -8.15 12.41
N SER A 92 -11.30 -8.81 13.48
CA SER A 92 -9.87 -9.02 13.72
C SER A 92 -9.23 -9.90 12.64
N GLU A 93 -9.95 -10.94 12.19
CA GLU A 93 -9.51 -11.82 11.11
C GLU A 93 -9.45 -11.06 9.79
N GLU A 94 -10.50 -10.31 9.44
CA GLU A 94 -10.56 -9.49 8.24
C GLU A 94 -9.42 -8.46 8.17
N VAL A 95 -9.13 -7.78 9.29
CA VAL A 95 -8.01 -6.83 9.38
C VAL A 95 -6.68 -7.55 9.17
N GLY A 96 -6.50 -8.76 9.73
CA GLY A 96 -5.28 -9.56 9.55
C GLY A 96 -5.08 -10.02 8.11
N GLU A 97 -6.13 -10.51 7.44
CA GLU A 97 -6.07 -10.90 6.03
C GLU A 97 -5.73 -9.72 5.11
N PHE A 98 -6.28 -8.55 5.40
CA PHE A 98 -5.98 -7.34 4.64
C PHE A 98 -4.54 -6.87 4.89
N GLU A 99 -4.07 -6.91 6.14
CA GLU A 99 -2.70 -6.59 6.52
C GLU A 99 -1.69 -7.45 5.75
N ASP A 100 -1.90 -8.77 5.71
CA ASP A 100 -1.03 -9.71 4.99
C ASP A 100 -0.96 -9.37 3.49
N LYS A 101 -2.10 -9.12 2.85
CA LYS A 101 -2.15 -8.73 1.42
C LYS A 101 -1.34 -7.45 1.15
N ILE A 102 -1.49 -6.43 1.99
CA ILE A 102 -0.77 -5.16 1.83
C ILE A 102 0.73 -5.34 2.12
N ALA A 103 1.09 -6.15 3.12
CA ALA A 103 2.49 -6.44 3.42
C ALA A 103 3.18 -7.18 2.26
N GLU A 104 2.53 -8.19 1.67
CA GLU A 104 3.05 -8.92 0.52
C GLU A 104 3.21 -8.02 -0.70
N ALA A 105 2.21 -7.19 -0.99
CA ALA A 105 2.26 -6.24 -2.10
C ALA A 105 3.41 -5.23 -1.95
N GLY A 106 3.57 -4.65 -0.77
CA GLY A 106 4.69 -3.75 -0.48
C GLY A 106 6.04 -4.43 -0.66
N GLN A 107 6.20 -5.67 -0.15
CA GLN A 107 7.43 -6.45 -0.31
C GLN A 107 7.77 -6.77 -1.77
N ALA A 108 6.77 -6.92 -2.62
CA ALA A 108 6.97 -7.11 -4.06
C ALA A 108 7.59 -5.86 -4.72
N GLY A 109 7.27 -4.67 -4.21
CA GLY A 109 7.80 -3.38 -4.72
C GLY A 109 9.18 -3.02 -4.20
N PHE A 110 9.39 -3.05 -2.88
CA PHE A 110 10.62 -2.55 -2.22
C PHE A 110 11.42 -3.62 -1.46
N GLY A 111 11.07 -4.90 -1.61
CA GLY A 111 11.76 -6.01 -0.95
C GLY A 111 11.24 -6.30 0.46
N ARG A 112 11.81 -7.31 1.11
CA ARG A 112 11.32 -7.82 2.40
C ARG A 112 11.49 -6.83 3.54
N PHE A 113 10.51 -6.82 4.44
CA PHE A 113 10.67 -6.21 5.75
C PHE A 113 11.74 -6.95 6.55
N LYS A 114 12.52 -6.20 7.32
CA LYS A 114 13.47 -6.79 8.27
C LYS A 114 12.73 -7.23 9.53
N ASP A 115 13.32 -8.18 10.23
CA ASP A 115 12.82 -8.58 11.54
C ASP A 115 12.69 -7.35 12.46
N GLY A 116 11.53 -7.19 13.10
CA GLY A 116 11.21 -6.06 13.97
C GLY A 116 10.87 -4.74 13.26
N GLU A 117 10.77 -4.66 11.93
CA GLU A 117 10.28 -3.45 11.24
C GLU A 117 8.78 -3.23 11.45
N ILE A 118 7.99 -4.29 11.59
CA ILE A 118 6.57 -4.23 11.93
C ILE A 118 6.40 -4.82 13.33
N GLN A 119 6.02 -3.97 14.29
CA GLN A 119 5.89 -4.35 15.72
C GLN A 119 4.49 -4.04 16.27
N GLY A 120 3.71 -3.28 15.52
CA GLY A 120 2.42 -2.76 15.95
C GLY A 120 2.52 -1.50 16.82
N ASP A 121 1.82 -0.46 16.44
CA ASP A 121 1.68 0.75 17.23
C ASP A 121 0.80 0.49 18.47
N LYS A 122 1.06 1.21 19.55
CA LYS A 122 0.17 1.15 20.71
C LYS A 122 -1.14 1.87 20.43
N VAL A 123 -2.25 1.12 20.38
CA VAL A 123 -3.61 1.66 20.29
C VAL A 123 -4.26 1.61 21.68
N GLU A 124 -4.57 2.78 22.25
CA GLU A 124 -5.12 2.91 23.61
C GLU A 124 -6.67 3.00 23.65
N GLU A 125 -7.32 3.10 22.50
CA GLU A 125 -8.80 3.16 22.43
C GLU A 125 -9.40 1.82 22.85
N ASP A 126 -10.49 1.88 23.64
CA ASP A 126 -11.21 0.72 24.16
C ASP A 126 -12.54 0.46 23.45
N ASP A 127 -13.08 1.45 22.73
CA ASP A 127 -14.31 1.34 21.98
C ASP A 127 -14.03 0.74 20.58
N PRO A 128 -14.50 -0.50 20.31
CA PRO A 128 -14.24 -1.14 19.02
C PRO A 128 -14.85 -0.40 17.82
N VAL A 129 -15.92 0.36 18.02
CA VAL A 129 -16.52 1.21 16.97
C VAL A 129 -15.56 2.32 16.57
N LYS A 130 -14.90 2.93 17.56
CA LYS A 130 -13.90 3.97 17.30
C LYS A 130 -12.61 3.40 16.68
N ILE A 131 -12.16 2.22 17.13
CA ILE A 131 -11.03 1.54 16.52
C ILE A 131 -11.33 1.23 15.05
N CYS A 132 -12.51 0.71 14.73
CA CYS A 132 -12.94 0.48 13.36
C CYS A 132 -12.94 1.78 12.54
N GLN A 133 -13.37 2.91 13.13
CA GLN A 133 -13.28 4.22 12.47
C GLN A 133 -11.83 4.67 12.27
N MET A 134 -10.96 4.48 13.25
CA MET A 134 -9.52 4.80 13.10
C MET A 134 -8.88 4.00 11.96
N ILE A 135 -9.19 2.69 11.87
CA ILE A 135 -8.73 1.84 10.78
C ILE A 135 -9.23 2.39 9.44
N PHE A 136 -10.52 2.74 9.35
CA PHE A 136 -11.13 3.32 8.15
C PHE A 136 -10.41 4.60 7.71
N ASP A 137 -10.20 5.55 8.63
CA ASP A 137 -9.59 6.84 8.33
C ASP A 137 -8.13 6.69 7.89
N ARG A 138 -7.34 5.85 8.58
CA ARG A 138 -5.94 5.56 8.22
C ARG A 138 -5.82 4.82 6.89
N THR A 139 -6.78 3.95 6.58
CA THR A 139 -6.83 3.26 5.29
C THR A 139 -7.12 4.23 4.15
N ILE A 140 -7.98 5.24 4.36
CA ILE A 140 -8.19 6.33 3.38
C ILE A 140 -6.91 7.15 3.18
N GLU A 141 -6.17 7.46 4.24
CA GLU A 141 -4.91 8.18 4.15
C GLU A 141 -3.88 7.35 3.35
N PHE A 142 -3.73 6.08 3.68
CA PHE A 142 -2.85 5.16 2.96
C PHE A 142 -3.21 5.04 1.47
N ARG A 143 -4.51 4.92 1.16
CA ARG A 143 -5.02 4.90 -0.21
C ARG A 143 -4.56 6.13 -1.02
N LYS A 144 -4.63 7.33 -0.41
CA LYS A 144 -4.21 8.58 -1.06
C LYS A 144 -2.72 8.61 -1.39
N GLU A 145 -1.88 7.97 -0.56
CA GLU A 145 -0.43 7.86 -0.82
C GLU A 145 -0.11 6.98 -2.04
N LEU A 146 -1.02 6.07 -2.39
CA LEU A 146 -0.91 5.18 -3.56
C LEU A 146 -1.61 5.75 -4.80
N GLU A 147 -2.49 6.73 -4.65
CA GLU A 147 -3.30 7.28 -5.73
C GLU A 147 -2.44 7.93 -6.82
N GLY A 148 -2.76 7.67 -8.08
CA GLY A 148 -2.02 8.18 -9.24
C GLY A 148 -0.76 7.39 -9.59
N LYS A 149 -0.49 6.29 -8.90
CA LYS A 149 0.60 5.36 -9.20
C LYS A 149 0.01 4.09 -9.81
N ASP A 150 0.21 3.91 -11.12
CA ASP A 150 -0.40 2.82 -11.89
C ASP A 150 -0.02 1.42 -11.37
N GLU A 151 1.16 1.28 -10.78
CA GLU A 151 1.64 0.04 -10.18
C GLU A 151 0.81 -0.44 -8.99
N TYR A 152 0.04 0.43 -8.34
CA TYR A 152 -0.79 0.11 -7.16
C TYR A 152 -2.30 0.02 -7.46
N ASN A 153 -2.70 -0.05 -8.73
CA ASN A 153 -4.13 -0.14 -9.08
C ASN A 153 -4.81 -1.39 -8.49
N GLY A 154 -4.08 -2.51 -8.36
CA GLY A 154 -4.56 -3.73 -7.73
C GLY A 154 -4.82 -3.53 -6.23
N GLU A 155 -3.85 -2.96 -5.53
CA GLU A 155 -3.89 -2.67 -4.11
C GLU A 155 -4.99 -1.65 -3.78
N ILE A 156 -5.17 -0.63 -4.60
CA ILE A 156 -6.26 0.35 -4.47
C ILE A 156 -7.63 -0.35 -4.53
N SER A 157 -7.80 -1.34 -5.41
CA SER A 157 -9.04 -2.13 -5.45
C SER A 157 -9.28 -2.91 -4.16
N TRP A 158 -8.25 -3.56 -3.60
CA TRP A 158 -8.36 -4.27 -2.32
C TRP A 158 -8.66 -3.32 -1.16
N ILE A 159 -8.06 -2.13 -1.18
CA ILE A 159 -8.32 -1.08 -0.19
C ILE A 159 -9.78 -0.62 -0.27
N ASP A 160 -10.32 -0.40 -1.46
CA ASP A 160 -11.71 0.02 -1.66
C ASP A 160 -12.71 -1.05 -1.17
N ASP A 161 -12.43 -2.34 -1.41
CA ASP A 161 -13.22 -3.46 -0.91
C ASP A 161 -13.15 -3.52 0.64
N PHE A 162 -11.97 -3.38 1.21
CA PHE A 162 -11.78 -3.37 2.67
C PHE A 162 -12.50 -2.19 3.34
N LEU A 163 -12.43 -0.99 2.75
CA LEU A 163 -13.17 0.18 3.25
C LEU A 163 -14.69 -0.04 3.21
N ALA A 164 -15.20 -0.74 2.19
CA ALA A 164 -16.61 -1.09 2.12
C ALA A 164 -17.02 -2.07 3.23
N SER A 165 -16.18 -3.06 3.51
CA SER A 165 -16.39 -4.03 4.59
C SER A 165 -16.31 -3.40 5.97
N LEU A 166 -15.31 -2.53 6.23
CA LEU A 166 -15.20 -1.79 7.49
C LEU A 166 -16.46 -0.97 7.83
N LYS A 167 -17.14 -0.39 6.83
CA LYS A 167 -18.42 0.30 7.04
C LYS A 167 -19.50 -0.65 7.55
N GLN A 168 -19.54 -1.87 7.02
CA GLN A 168 -20.49 -2.89 7.45
C GLN A 168 -20.17 -3.38 8.86
N SER A 169 -18.91 -3.65 9.15
CA SER A 169 -18.43 -4.11 10.45
C SER A 169 -18.69 -3.05 11.53
N LYS A 170 -18.41 -1.78 11.24
CA LYS A 170 -18.74 -0.67 12.13
C LYS A 170 -20.25 -0.59 12.43
N TYR A 171 -21.10 -0.72 11.41
CA TYR A 171 -22.55 -0.71 11.58
C TYR A 171 -23.00 -1.85 12.49
N ARG A 172 -22.49 -3.08 12.29
CA ARG A 172 -22.80 -4.24 13.13
C ARG A 172 -22.43 -4.01 14.59
N LEU A 173 -21.22 -3.46 14.85
CA LEU A 173 -20.77 -3.14 16.20
C LEU A 173 -21.63 -2.07 16.90
N GLN A 174 -22.25 -1.16 16.17
CA GLN A 174 -23.16 -0.13 16.72
C GLN A 174 -24.55 -0.65 17.07
N MET A 175 -24.95 -1.81 16.53
CA MET A 175 -26.27 -2.41 16.77
C MET A 175 -26.38 -3.16 18.11
N HIS A 176 -25.27 -3.36 18.79
CA HIS A 176 -25.11 -4.08 20.04
C HIS A 176 -24.41 -3.20 21.09
#